data_5d3a98820f3498c7e82d519affaa5bdd
#
_entry.id   5d3a98820f3498c7e82d519affaa5bdd
#
_cell.length_a   1.000
_cell.length_b   1.000
_cell.length_c   1.000
_cell.angle_alpha   90.00
_cell.angle_beta   90.00
_cell.angle_gamma   90.00
#
_symmetry.space_group_name_H-M   'P 1'
#
loop_
_entity.id
_entity.type
_entity.pdbx_description
1 polymer ?
#
loop_
_entity_poly.entity_id
_entity_poly.type
_entity_poly.pdbx_seq_one_letter_code
_entity_poly.pdbx_strand_id
1 'polypeptide(L)'
;MKLTRREFGQQVLAATVLTPLTMTSRTAAQSGSVVAGVRIGAQTYIFRGRPLEQVPAALKTAGLSFAELWSGHVESDSRIGIDAGTPREARRERLRAWRTTVPLASFRDIRTAFADSGVTLTSYDIPYRDDWTDDEIVRSFAMADALGVKVITSSAVLSVVPRLAKLVERTDLSIAFHNHSVIRANEFATPGDLTSAMRASPKIGVTLDIGHFTAANFDAVKFLEEHHARVHALHVKDRKKDQGDGMPLGQGDAPVTEVLRLLRDRNWDIPAHIEFDYRPADPAAEAAAGYAYCRRLLEAR
;
A
#
# COMPACT_ATOMS: atom_id res chain seq x y z
N MET A 1 -57.07 52.36 -26.92
CA MET A 1 -56.90 53.14 -25.67
C MET A 1 -55.43 52.91 -25.23
N LYS A 2 -54.59 53.93 -25.35
CA LYS A 2 -53.15 53.88 -25.11
C LYS A 2 -52.89 54.14 -23.62
N LEU A 3 -52.39 53.23 -22.89
CA LEU A 3 -51.94 53.39 -21.52
C LEU A 3 -50.64 54.17 -21.47
N THR A 4 -50.59 55.23 -20.67
CA THR A 4 -49.48 56.11 -20.53
C THR A 4 -48.39 55.60 -19.59
N ARG A 5 -47.16 56.06 -19.86
CA ARG A 5 -45.91 55.66 -19.14
C ARG A 5 -45.84 55.97 -17.63
N ARG A 6 -46.93 56.34 -17.01
CA ARG A 6 -46.96 56.79 -15.60
C ARG A 6 -47.54 55.79 -14.60
N GLU A 7 -48.07 54.65 -15.07
CA GLU A 7 -48.68 53.62 -14.22
C GLU A 7 -47.83 52.40 -13.96
N PHE A 8 -46.55 52.42 -14.37
CA PHE A 8 -45.63 51.31 -14.19
C PHE A 8 -44.60 51.53 -13.07
N GLY A 9 -44.87 52.44 -12.14
CA GLY A 9 -43.94 52.90 -11.13
C GLY A 9 -44.32 52.65 -9.67
N GLN A 10 -45.21 51.74 -9.38
CA GLN A 10 -45.53 51.40 -7.96
C GLN A 10 -46.01 49.97 -7.85
N GLN A 11 -45.15 49.10 -7.54
CA GLN A 11 -45.25 47.82 -6.81
C GLN A 11 -44.17 46.88 -7.28
N VAL A 12 -43.08 46.82 -6.59
CA VAL A 12 -42.34 45.62 -6.13
C VAL A 12 -41.19 46.06 -5.23
N LEU A 13 -41.50 46.38 -4.00
CA LEU A 13 -40.55 46.28 -2.91
C LEU A 13 -40.75 44.89 -2.30
N ALA A 14 -40.22 43.88 -3.01
CA ALA A 14 -40.03 42.57 -2.42
C ALA A 14 -38.76 42.60 -1.60
N ALA A 15 -38.90 42.55 -0.29
CA ALA A 15 -37.80 42.39 0.66
C ALA A 15 -37.09 41.08 0.36
N THR A 16 -35.92 41.16 -0.28
CA THR A 16 -35.00 40.03 -0.40
C THR A 16 -34.38 39.79 0.97
N VAL A 17 -34.97 38.89 1.75
CA VAL A 17 -34.33 38.33 2.93
C VAL A 17 -33.15 37.51 2.45
N LEU A 18 -31.95 38.10 2.49
CA LEU A 18 -30.67 37.39 2.37
C LEU A 18 -30.53 36.50 3.61
N THR A 19 -31.02 35.28 3.52
CA THR A 19 -30.59 34.20 4.44
C THR A 19 -29.09 33.98 4.19
N PRO A 20 -28.24 34.13 5.24
CA PRO A 20 -26.84 33.74 5.07
C PRO A 20 -26.83 32.24 4.81
N LEU A 21 -26.38 31.83 3.61
CA LEU A 21 -25.92 30.46 3.39
C LEU A 21 -24.74 30.27 4.33
N THR A 22 -25.02 29.68 5.49
CA THR A 22 -23.99 29.04 6.29
C THR A 22 -23.43 27.92 5.42
N MET A 23 -22.34 28.19 4.73
CA MET A 23 -21.46 27.15 4.24
C MET A 23 -20.98 26.38 5.48
N THR A 24 -21.76 25.38 5.87
CA THR A 24 -21.21 24.28 6.66
C THR A 24 -20.15 23.67 5.76
N SER A 25 -18.89 24.04 5.98
CA SER A 25 -17.78 23.23 5.57
C SER A 25 -18.06 21.85 6.13
N ARG A 26 -18.59 20.95 5.31
CA ARG A 26 -18.49 19.54 5.54
C ARG A 26 -16.99 19.28 5.59
N THR A 27 -16.41 19.33 6.79
CA THR A 27 -15.25 18.55 7.10
C THR A 27 -15.65 17.15 6.68
N ALA A 28 -15.18 16.71 5.51
CA ALA A 28 -15.25 15.32 5.14
C ALA A 28 -14.72 14.59 6.37
N ALA A 29 -15.58 13.85 7.05
CA ALA A 29 -15.13 12.99 8.12
C ALA A 29 -13.95 12.24 7.54
N GLN A 30 -12.76 12.41 8.11
CA GLN A 30 -11.58 11.65 7.72
C GLN A 30 -11.97 10.20 7.93
N SER A 31 -12.48 9.58 6.88
CA SER A 31 -13.04 8.25 6.94
C SER A 31 -11.88 7.28 7.05
N GLY A 32 -11.85 6.53 8.14
CA GLY A 32 -10.92 5.43 8.29
C GLY A 32 -9.61 5.80 9.01
N SER A 33 -8.55 5.09 8.71
CA SER A 33 -7.24 5.21 9.37
C SER A 33 -6.33 6.28 8.75
N VAL A 34 -6.88 7.47 8.44
CA VAL A 34 -6.12 8.68 8.10
C VAL A 34 -5.90 9.49 9.36
N VAL A 35 -4.66 9.75 9.71
CA VAL A 35 -4.29 10.51 10.92
C VAL A 35 -3.39 11.67 10.52
N ALA A 36 -3.81 12.89 10.79
CA ALA A 36 -3.08 14.11 10.43
C ALA A 36 -2.61 14.13 8.95
N GLY A 37 -3.46 13.65 8.03
CA GLY A 37 -3.18 13.55 6.61
C GLY A 37 -2.43 12.29 6.18
N VAL A 38 -1.87 11.50 7.10
CA VAL A 38 -1.14 10.27 6.80
C VAL A 38 -2.09 9.07 6.76
N ARG A 39 -2.07 8.32 5.66
CA ARG A 39 -2.83 7.07 5.50
C ARG A 39 -2.08 5.93 6.18
N ILE A 40 -2.67 5.36 7.25
CA ILE A 40 -2.12 4.20 7.94
C ILE A 40 -2.87 2.96 7.49
N GLY A 41 -2.16 1.97 7.01
CA GLY A 41 -2.69 0.69 6.57
C GLY A 41 -1.88 -0.49 7.13
N ALA A 42 -2.06 -1.65 6.52
CA ALA A 42 -1.20 -2.80 6.77
C ALA A 42 -0.83 -3.53 5.49
N GLN A 43 0.38 -4.07 5.45
CA GLN A 43 0.75 -5.12 4.50
C GLN A 43 0.10 -6.43 4.97
N THR A 44 -0.74 -7.04 4.11
CA THR A 44 -1.59 -8.17 4.56
C THR A 44 -0.81 -9.45 4.86
N TYR A 45 0.50 -9.51 4.57
CA TYR A 45 1.40 -10.58 5.01
C TYR A 45 1.35 -10.81 6.53
N ILE A 46 1.04 -9.79 7.33
CA ILE A 46 0.86 -9.94 8.78
C ILE A 46 -0.24 -10.96 9.12
N PHE A 47 -1.20 -11.17 8.21
CA PHE A 47 -2.29 -12.14 8.31
C PHE A 47 -2.03 -13.42 7.50
N ARG A 48 -0.79 -13.75 7.15
CA ARG A 48 -0.40 -14.90 6.30
C ARG A 48 -0.92 -16.27 6.74
N GLY A 49 -1.34 -16.40 8.00
CA GLY A 49 -2.01 -17.60 8.52
C GLY A 49 -3.53 -17.62 8.33
N ARG A 50 -4.13 -16.59 7.75
CA ARG A 50 -5.58 -16.49 7.53
C ARG A 50 -5.92 -16.66 6.04
N PRO A 51 -7.05 -17.32 5.70
CA PRO A 51 -7.60 -17.27 4.35
C PRO A 51 -7.91 -15.83 3.92
N LEU A 52 -7.81 -15.55 2.61
CA LEU A 52 -8.05 -14.21 2.03
C LEU A 52 -9.39 -13.61 2.49
N GLU A 53 -10.43 -14.43 2.56
CA GLU A 53 -11.80 -14.03 2.91
C GLU A 53 -11.93 -13.45 4.34
N GLN A 54 -10.98 -13.78 5.22
CA GLN A 54 -10.94 -13.30 6.60
C GLN A 54 -10.10 -12.02 6.76
N VAL A 55 -9.28 -11.67 5.77
CA VAL A 55 -8.34 -10.53 5.86
C VAL A 55 -9.05 -9.18 5.97
N PRO A 56 -10.10 -8.88 5.17
CA PRO A 56 -10.81 -7.61 5.31
C PRO A 56 -11.41 -7.38 6.70
N ALA A 57 -12.00 -8.43 7.28
CA ALA A 57 -12.56 -8.36 8.63
C ALA A 57 -11.46 -8.17 9.70
N ALA A 58 -10.31 -8.80 9.55
CA ALA A 58 -9.17 -8.62 10.46
C ALA A 58 -8.61 -7.19 10.41
N LEU A 59 -8.50 -6.59 9.23
CA LEU A 59 -8.12 -5.18 9.06
C LEU A 59 -9.12 -4.24 9.73
N LYS A 60 -10.41 -4.48 9.52
CA LYS A 60 -11.47 -3.71 10.16
C LYS A 60 -11.41 -3.81 11.69
N THR A 61 -11.18 -5.01 12.23
CA THR A 61 -10.99 -5.23 13.67
C THR A 61 -9.78 -4.46 14.21
N ALA A 62 -8.70 -4.37 13.44
CA ALA A 62 -7.53 -3.57 13.77
C ALA A 62 -7.75 -2.05 13.63
N GLY A 63 -8.90 -1.60 13.12
CA GLY A 63 -9.21 -0.19 12.87
C GLY A 63 -8.52 0.39 11.63
N LEU A 64 -8.06 -0.46 10.72
CA LEU A 64 -7.34 -0.08 9.50
C LEU A 64 -8.26 -0.07 8.29
N SER A 65 -8.15 0.97 7.47
CA SER A 65 -8.96 1.17 6.26
C SER A 65 -8.13 1.23 4.96
N PHE A 66 -6.83 0.97 5.06
CA PHE A 66 -5.94 0.84 3.90
C PHE A 66 -5.16 -0.46 3.98
N ALA A 67 -4.86 -1.05 2.83
CA ALA A 67 -4.06 -2.27 2.80
C ALA A 67 -3.22 -2.38 1.53
N GLU A 68 -2.04 -2.95 1.69
CA GLU A 68 -1.26 -3.57 0.64
C GLU A 68 -1.61 -5.06 0.62
N LEU A 69 -2.13 -5.54 -0.53
CA LEU A 69 -2.54 -6.93 -0.66
C LEU A 69 -1.33 -7.81 -1.03
N TRP A 70 -0.98 -8.73 -0.16
CA TRP A 70 0.03 -9.74 -0.44
C TRP A 70 -0.49 -10.83 -1.38
N SER A 71 0.21 -11.08 -2.48
CA SER A 71 -0.18 -12.09 -3.47
C SER A 71 -0.30 -13.50 -2.91
N GLY A 72 0.41 -13.83 -1.83
CA GLY A 72 0.29 -15.15 -1.19
C GLY A 72 -1.09 -15.49 -0.63
N HIS A 73 -1.94 -14.50 -0.34
CA HIS A 73 -3.35 -14.74 -0.04
C HIS A 73 -4.15 -15.14 -1.30
N VAL A 74 -3.83 -14.53 -2.44
CA VAL A 74 -4.52 -14.73 -3.71
C VAL A 74 -4.05 -16.01 -4.39
N GLU A 75 -2.74 -16.25 -4.34
CA GLU A 75 -2.03 -17.38 -4.97
C GLU A 75 -1.76 -18.53 -3.97
N SER A 76 -2.58 -18.66 -2.93
CA SER A 76 -2.41 -19.75 -1.95
C SER A 76 -2.70 -21.11 -2.59
N ASP A 77 -1.96 -22.13 -2.16
CA ASP A 77 -2.07 -23.49 -2.70
C ASP A 77 -3.51 -24.00 -2.64
N SER A 78 -4.24 -23.72 -1.57
CA SER A 78 -5.64 -24.10 -1.40
C SER A 78 -6.57 -23.45 -2.44
N ARG A 79 -6.31 -22.20 -2.84
CA ARG A 79 -7.13 -21.49 -3.84
C ARG A 79 -6.87 -21.96 -5.27
N ILE A 80 -5.63 -22.36 -5.55
CA ILE A 80 -5.24 -22.83 -6.89
C ILE A 80 -5.25 -24.35 -7.05
N GLY A 81 -5.69 -25.08 -6.03
CA GLY A 81 -5.85 -26.54 -6.08
C GLY A 81 -4.52 -27.29 -6.11
N ILE A 82 -3.51 -26.81 -5.39
CA ILE A 82 -2.22 -27.47 -5.25
C ILE A 82 -2.21 -28.27 -3.95
N ASP A 83 -2.00 -29.58 -4.07
CA ASP A 83 -1.97 -30.49 -2.93
C ASP A 83 -0.66 -30.35 -2.13
N ALA A 84 -0.75 -30.62 -0.82
CA ALA A 84 0.44 -30.71 0.03
C ALA A 84 1.38 -31.82 -0.52
N GLY A 85 2.68 -31.50 -0.61
CA GLY A 85 3.68 -32.43 -1.15
C GLY A 85 3.84 -32.39 -2.67
N THR A 86 3.09 -31.56 -3.40
CA THR A 86 3.35 -31.34 -4.83
C THR A 86 4.81 -30.89 -5.05
N PRO A 87 5.57 -31.57 -5.93
CA PRO A 87 6.94 -31.20 -6.24
C PRO A 87 7.05 -29.74 -6.70
N ARG A 88 8.14 -29.07 -6.32
CA ARG A 88 8.36 -27.64 -6.57
C ARG A 88 8.14 -27.24 -8.03
N GLU A 89 8.62 -28.04 -8.96
CA GLU A 89 8.49 -27.77 -10.41
C GLU A 89 7.03 -27.86 -10.84
N ALA A 90 6.32 -28.92 -10.48
CA ALA A 90 4.90 -29.09 -10.79
C ALA A 90 4.04 -28.00 -10.14
N ARG A 91 4.36 -27.62 -8.89
CA ARG A 91 3.70 -26.48 -8.22
C ARG A 91 3.90 -25.19 -9.01
N ARG A 92 5.11 -24.96 -9.49
CA ARG A 92 5.43 -23.79 -10.29
C ARG A 92 4.67 -23.76 -11.61
N GLU A 93 4.58 -24.87 -12.33
CA GLU A 93 3.82 -24.97 -13.58
C GLU A 93 2.32 -24.71 -13.35
N ARG A 94 1.74 -25.28 -12.30
CA ARG A 94 0.34 -25.02 -11.92
C ARG A 94 0.11 -23.55 -11.60
N LEU A 95 1.02 -22.92 -10.88
CA LEU A 95 0.95 -21.50 -10.54
C LEU A 95 1.03 -20.62 -11.80
N ARG A 96 1.93 -20.96 -12.73
CA ARG A 96 2.03 -20.29 -14.02
C ARG A 96 0.76 -20.42 -14.84
N ALA A 97 0.23 -21.63 -14.95
CA ALA A 97 -1.03 -21.88 -15.66
C ALA A 97 -2.18 -21.09 -15.03
N TRP A 98 -2.27 -21.09 -13.69
CA TRP A 98 -3.29 -20.32 -12.98
C TRP A 98 -3.15 -18.81 -13.24
N ARG A 99 -1.94 -18.23 -13.11
CA ARG A 99 -1.71 -16.79 -13.34
C ARG A 99 -2.15 -16.35 -14.73
N THR A 100 -1.88 -17.15 -15.76
CA THR A 100 -2.23 -16.82 -17.14
C THR A 100 -3.68 -16.99 -17.48
N THR A 101 -4.42 -17.82 -16.74
CA THR A 101 -5.81 -18.19 -17.06
C THR A 101 -6.87 -17.69 -16.07
N VAL A 102 -6.49 -17.32 -14.84
CA VAL A 102 -7.44 -16.88 -13.81
C VAL A 102 -8.31 -15.71 -14.31
N PRO A 103 -9.64 -15.76 -14.13
CA PRO A 103 -10.53 -14.68 -14.54
C PRO A 103 -10.22 -13.38 -13.77
N LEU A 104 -10.06 -12.27 -14.47
CA LEU A 104 -9.88 -10.95 -13.83
C LEU A 104 -11.10 -10.51 -13.01
N ALA A 105 -12.27 -11.12 -13.24
CA ALA A 105 -13.44 -10.94 -12.39
C ALA A 105 -13.14 -11.28 -10.93
N SER A 106 -12.39 -12.36 -10.67
CA SER A 106 -12.01 -12.76 -9.30
C SER A 106 -11.23 -11.66 -8.55
N PHE A 107 -10.44 -10.88 -9.27
CA PHE A 107 -9.71 -9.74 -8.66
C PHE A 107 -10.63 -8.54 -8.39
N ARG A 108 -11.64 -8.31 -9.23
CA ARG A 108 -12.69 -7.32 -8.97
C ARG A 108 -13.53 -7.72 -7.75
N ASP A 109 -13.84 -9.02 -7.61
CA ASP A 109 -14.56 -9.53 -6.45
C ASP A 109 -13.76 -9.34 -5.15
N ILE A 110 -12.44 -9.59 -5.19
CA ILE A 110 -11.53 -9.29 -4.07
C ILE A 110 -11.59 -7.79 -3.72
N ARG A 111 -11.44 -6.91 -4.71
CA ARG A 111 -11.56 -5.47 -4.50
C ARG A 111 -12.88 -5.09 -3.82
N THR A 112 -13.99 -5.66 -4.30
CA THR A 112 -15.33 -5.41 -3.75
C THR A 112 -15.41 -5.88 -2.30
N ALA A 113 -14.92 -7.08 -1.97
CA ALA A 113 -14.92 -7.61 -0.60
C ALA A 113 -14.13 -6.73 0.39
N PHE A 114 -12.99 -6.18 -0.04
CA PHE A 114 -12.25 -5.21 0.77
C PHE A 114 -13.03 -3.90 0.93
N ALA A 115 -13.57 -3.35 -0.16
CA ALA A 115 -14.35 -2.11 -0.14
C ALA A 115 -15.61 -2.22 0.75
N ASP A 116 -16.35 -3.32 0.67
CA ASP A 116 -17.53 -3.60 1.50
C ASP A 116 -17.19 -3.67 3.00
N SER A 117 -15.94 -4.02 3.32
CA SER A 117 -15.41 -3.97 4.70
C SER A 117 -14.88 -2.60 5.11
N GLY A 118 -14.94 -1.61 4.23
CA GLY A 118 -14.41 -0.27 4.45
C GLY A 118 -12.89 -0.17 4.30
N VAL A 119 -12.27 -1.10 3.55
CA VAL A 119 -10.83 -1.12 3.32
C VAL A 119 -10.52 -0.81 1.85
N THR A 120 -9.64 0.15 1.62
CA THR A 120 -9.12 0.51 0.30
C THR A 120 -7.79 -0.19 0.05
N LEU A 121 -7.67 -0.93 -1.04
CA LEU A 121 -6.38 -1.45 -1.49
C LEU A 121 -5.55 -0.33 -2.09
N THR A 122 -4.32 -0.17 -1.63
CA THR A 122 -3.37 0.85 -2.10
C THR A 122 -2.35 0.30 -3.07
N SER A 123 -1.99 -0.98 -2.90
CA SER A 123 -0.99 -1.68 -3.70
C SER A 123 -1.22 -3.19 -3.69
N TYR A 124 -0.58 -3.86 -4.63
CA TYR A 124 -0.57 -5.33 -4.75
C TYR A 124 0.88 -5.82 -4.70
N ASP A 125 1.22 -6.61 -3.69
CA ASP A 125 2.58 -7.14 -3.50
C ASP A 125 2.77 -8.44 -4.27
N ILE A 126 3.72 -8.43 -5.22
CA ILE A 126 4.03 -9.54 -6.11
C ILE A 126 5.55 -9.81 -6.09
N PRO A 127 6.01 -11.00 -5.68
CA PRO A 127 7.43 -11.32 -5.62
C PRO A 127 7.97 -11.79 -6.99
N TYR A 128 8.29 -10.87 -7.89
CA TYR A 128 8.85 -11.23 -9.20
C TYR A 128 10.19 -11.96 -9.09
N ARG A 129 10.35 -13.00 -9.90
CA ARG A 129 11.56 -13.84 -9.98
C ARG A 129 11.99 -14.02 -11.44
N ASP A 130 13.24 -14.44 -11.67
CA ASP A 130 13.82 -14.66 -13.00
C ASP A 130 13.02 -15.64 -13.85
N ASP A 131 12.40 -16.58 -13.19
CA ASP A 131 11.69 -17.69 -13.81
C ASP A 131 10.22 -17.35 -14.18
N TRP A 132 9.74 -16.13 -13.95
CA TRP A 132 8.46 -15.66 -14.48
C TRP A 132 8.57 -15.42 -15.99
N THR A 133 7.54 -15.79 -16.76
CA THR A 133 7.43 -15.42 -18.18
C THR A 133 6.92 -13.98 -18.34
N ASP A 134 7.10 -13.39 -19.52
CA ASP A 134 6.53 -12.07 -19.82
C ASP A 134 5.01 -12.08 -19.74
N ASP A 135 4.38 -13.19 -20.14
CA ASP A 135 2.91 -13.34 -20.05
C ASP A 135 2.44 -13.34 -18.58
N GLU A 136 3.16 -14.02 -17.66
CA GLU A 136 2.84 -13.95 -16.22
C GLU A 136 2.97 -12.53 -15.71
N ILE A 137 4.02 -11.79 -16.08
CA ILE A 137 4.24 -10.40 -15.67
C ILE A 137 3.14 -9.50 -16.21
N VAL A 138 2.87 -9.55 -17.52
CA VAL A 138 1.81 -8.73 -18.15
C VAL A 138 0.44 -9.07 -17.56
N ARG A 139 0.18 -10.33 -17.28
CA ARG A 139 -1.06 -10.75 -16.63
C ARG A 139 -1.20 -10.21 -15.21
N SER A 140 -0.10 -10.16 -14.46
CA SER A 140 -0.10 -9.57 -13.11
C SER A 140 -0.42 -8.07 -13.12
N PHE A 141 -0.05 -7.34 -14.16
CA PHE A 141 -0.46 -5.94 -14.35
C PHE A 141 -1.98 -5.82 -14.54
N ALA A 142 -2.57 -6.71 -15.34
CA ALA A 142 -4.02 -6.73 -15.49
C ALA A 142 -4.75 -7.12 -14.18
N MET A 143 -4.14 -7.97 -13.35
CA MET A 143 -4.66 -8.30 -12.01
C MET A 143 -4.63 -7.07 -11.09
N ALA A 144 -3.53 -6.31 -11.07
CA ALA A 144 -3.39 -5.09 -10.29
C ALA A 144 -4.44 -4.03 -10.73
N ASP A 145 -4.63 -3.87 -12.03
CA ASP A 145 -5.67 -2.97 -12.56
C ASP A 145 -7.09 -3.43 -12.16
N ALA A 146 -7.38 -4.72 -12.21
CA ALA A 146 -8.65 -5.27 -11.76
C ALA A 146 -8.90 -5.09 -10.25
N LEU A 147 -7.84 -5.14 -9.42
CA LEU A 147 -7.87 -4.76 -8.00
C LEU A 147 -8.07 -3.25 -7.81
N GLY A 148 -7.88 -2.44 -8.85
CA GLY A 148 -8.00 -0.99 -8.81
C GLY A 148 -6.82 -0.27 -8.17
N VAL A 149 -5.66 -0.92 -8.06
CA VAL A 149 -4.44 -0.31 -7.55
C VAL A 149 -3.60 0.26 -8.67
N LYS A 150 -2.76 1.26 -8.36
CA LYS A 150 -1.81 1.87 -9.30
C LYS A 150 -0.35 1.53 -9.00
N VAL A 151 -0.10 0.87 -7.89
CA VAL A 151 1.23 0.45 -7.46
C VAL A 151 1.28 -1.06 -7.27
N ILE A 152 2.26 -1.69 -7.87
CA ILE A 152 2.69 -3.04 -7.54
C ILE A 152 3.93 -2.91 -6.67
N THR A 153 3.85 -3.41 -5.44
CA THR A 153 5.01 -3.54 -4.57
C THR A 153 5.68 -4.89 -4.80
N SER A 154 6.97 -5.00 -4.60
CA SER A 154 7.65 -6.24 -4.95
C SER A 154 8.93 -6.51 -4.18
N SER A 155 8.98 -7.65 -3.50
CA SER A 155 10.21 -8.30 -3.02
C SER A 155 10.87 -9.07 -4.16
N ALA A 156 11.22 -8.39 -5.25
CA ALA A 156 11.79 -8.99 -6.45
C ALA A 156 13.28 -9.35 -6.29
N VAL A 157 13.84 -9.94 -7.34
CA VAL A 157 15.30 -10.06 -7.52
C VAL A 157 15.81 -8.94 -8.46
N LEU A 158 17.07 -8.52 -8.31
CA LEU A 158 17.65 -7.41 -9.08
C LEU A 158 17.65 -7.67 -10.58
N SER A 159 17.91 -8.92 -10.99
CA SER A 159 18.02 -9.34 -12.39
C SER A 159 16.75 -9.14 -13.22
N VAL A 160 15.55 -9.08 -12.58
CA VAL A 160 14.30 -8.84 -13.33
C VAL A 160 14.04 -7.36 -13.62
N VAL A 161 14.77 -6.43 -13.00
CA VAL A 161 14.52 -4.98 -13.11
C VAL A 161 14.50 -4.48 -14.56
N PRO A 162 15.47 -4.78 -15.43
CA PRO A 162 15.45 -4.25 -16.79
C PRO A 162 14.24 -4.73 -17.59
N ARG A 163 13.78 -5.95 -17.30
CA ARG A 163 12.63 -6.55 -17.96
C ARG A 163 11.32 -5.93 -17.47
N LEU A 164 11.16 -5.76 -16.16
CA LEU A 164 10.01 -5.10 -15.56
C LEU A 164 9.92 -3.63 -15.99
N ALA A 165 11.05 -2.92 -16.04
CA ALA A 165 11.13 -1.55 -16.52
C ALA A 165 10.56 -1.41 -17.94
N LYS A 166 10.95 -2.31 -18.85
CA LYS A 166 10.44 -2.32 -20.23
C LYS A 166 8.95 -2.62 -20.32
N LEU A 167 8.46 -3.57 -19.50
CA LEU A 167 7.05 -4.00 -19.58
C LEU A 167 6.09 -2.99 -18.93
N VAL A 168 6.48 -2.38 -17.81
CA VAL A 168 5.62 -1.43 -17.08
C VAL A 168 5.38 -0.13 -17.84
N GLU A 169 6.28 0.27 -18.76
CA GLU A 169 6.12 1.47 -19.60
C GLU A 169 4.80 1.49 -20.40
N ARG A 170 4.25 0.33 -20.68
CA ARG A 170 3.01 0.16 -21.46
C ARG A 170 1.74 0.20 -20.61
N THR A 171 1.84 0.57 -19.36
CA THR A 171 0.74 0.56 -18.39
C THR A 171 0.66 1.90 -17.65
N ASP A 172 -0.41 2.11 -16.89
CA ASP A 172 -0.53 3.24 -15.95
C ASP A 172 -0.09 2.87 -14.52
N LEU A 173 0.63 1.75 -14.39
CA LEU A 173 1.12 1.25 -13.12
C LEU A 173 2.53 1.74 -12.84
N SER A 174 2.87 1.76 -11.56
CA SER A 174 4.25 1.85 -11.06
C SER A 174 4.63 0.57 -10.34
N ILE A 175 5.92 0.23 -10.36
CA ILE A 175 6.47 -0.89 -9.58
C ILE A 175 7.37 -0.32 -8.51
N ALA A 176 7.12 -0.67 -7.25
CA ALA A 176 7.88 -0.22 -6.09
C ALA A 176 8.64 -1.40 -5.47
N PHE A 177 9.97 -1.40 -5.60
CA PHE A 177 10.77 -2.48 -5.04
C PHE A 177 10.96 -2.31 -3.53
N HIS A 178 10.79 -3.42 -2.84
CA HIS A 178 10.91 -3.54 -1.39
C HIS A 178 12.32 -4.03 -1.00
N ASN A 179 12.92 -3.38 -0.02
CA ASN A 179 14.22 -3.77 0.53
C ASN A 179 14.10 -4.80 1.65
N HIS A 180 15.03 -5.74 1.70
CA HIS A 180 15.28 -6.59 2.85
C HIS A 180 16.49 -6.09 3.66
N SER A 181 16.82 -6.75 4.78
CA SER A 181 17.96 -6.36 5.62
C SER A 181 19.24 -7.13 5.29
N VAL A 182 19.12 -8.41 4.89
CA VAL A 182 20.29 -9.25 4.62
C VAL A 182 20.80 -8.99 3.22
N ILE A 183 22.04 -8.54 3.11
CA ILE A 183 22.71 -8.29 1.82
C ILE A 183 23.06 -9.63 1.18
N ARG A 184 22.40 -9.95 0.07
CA ARG A 184 22.66 -11.14 -0.75
C ARG A 184 22.78 -10.77 -2.20
N ALA A 185 23.49 -11.58 -2.96
CA ALA A 185 23.54 -11.42 -4.41
C ALA A 185 22.12 -11.49 -5.01
N ASN A 186 21.84 -10.60 -5.94
CA ASN A 186 20.57 -10.54 -6.67
C ASN A 186 19.32 -10.25 -5.83
N GLU A 187 19.46 -9.67 -4.62
CA GLU A 187 18.36 -9.24 -3.77
C GLU A 187 18.43 -7.73 -3.48
N PHE A 188 17.29 -7.10 -3.25
CA PHE A 188 17.22 -5.70 -2.82
C PHE A 188 17.51 -5.62 -1.33
N ALA A 189 18.61 -4.99 -0.94
CA ALA A 189 18.96 -4.80 0.47
C ALA A 189 19.59 -3.43 0.76
N THR A 190 20.28 -2.82 -0.21
CA THR A 190 21.02 -1.58 0.00
C THR A 190 20.34 -0.37 -0.65
N PRO A 191 20.61 0.86 -0.16
CA PRO A 191 20.19 2.09 -0.85
C PRO A 191 20.64 2.13 -2.31
N GLY A 192 21.83 1.57 -2.59
CA GLY A 192 22.40 1.48 -3.94
C GLY A 192 21.57 0.62 -4.90
N ASP A 193 21.02 -0.51 -4.41
CA ASP A 193 20.15 -1.39 -5.20
C ASP A 193 18.88 -0.65 -5.61
N LEU A 194 18.22 0.01 -4.65
CA LEU A 194 17.00 0.76 -4.86
C LEU A 194 17.21 1.92 -5.84
N THR A 195 18.26 2.72 -5.63
CA THR A 195 18.58 3.86 -6.50
C THR A 195 18.97 3.41 -7.90
N SER A 196 19.64 2.26 -8.03
CA SER A 196 19.97 1.67 -9.32
C SER A 196 18.71 1.23 -10.08
N ALA A 197 17.76 0.59 -9.39
CA ALA A 197 16.49 0.19 -10.00
C ALA A 197 15.67 1.40 -10.47
N MET A 198 15.58 2.46 -9.66
CA MET A 198 14.87 3.69 -10.03
C MET A 198 15.41 4.36 -11.31
N ARG A 199 16.70 4.16 -11.63
CA ARG A 199 17.28 4.67 -12.89
C ARG A 199 16.81 3.93 -14.14
N ALA A 200 16.27 2.73 -14.00
CA ALA A 200 15.83 1.92 -15.14
C ALA A 200 14.54 2.43 -15.80
N SER A 201 13.64 3.10 -15.02
CA SER A 201 12.39 3.68 -15.56
C SER A 201 11.82 4.71 -14.58
N PRO A 202 11.17 5.78 -15.07
CA PRO A 202 10.40 6.70 -14.23
C PRO A 202 9.22 6.02 -13.50
N LYS A 203 8.76 4.87 -13.96
CA LYS A 203 7.68 4.07 -13.33
C LYS A 203 8.17 3.10 -12.25
N ILE A 204 9.48 3.04 -12.02
CA ILE A 204 10.05 2.24 -10.94
C ILE A 204 10.31 3.14 -9.73
N GLY A 205 9.80 2.75 -8.58
CA GLY A 205 9.98 3.40 -7.29
C GLY A 205 10.35 2.41 -6.20
N VAL A 206 10.06 2.79 -4.98
CA VAL A 206 10.46 2.07 -3.76
C VAL A 206 9.26 1.89 -2.83
N THR A 207 9.13 0.70 -2.28
CA THR A 207 8.47 0.46 -1.00
C THR A 207 9.57 0.40 0.06
N LEU A 208 9.70 1.46 0.85
CA LEU A 208 10.75 1.54 1.85
C LEU A 208 10.34 0.84 3.13
N ASP A 209 10.97 -0.29 3.44
CA ASP A 209 10.85 -0.93 4.74
C ASP A 209 11.87 -0.34 5.70
N ILE A 210 11.39 0.47 6.64
CA ILE A 210 12.24 1.19 7.58
C ILE A 210 12.87 0.27 8.63
N GLY A 211 12.21 -0.83 8.98
CA GLY A 211 12.75 -1.83 9.90
C GLY A 211 13.89 -2.63 9.29
N HIS A 212 13.75 -3.05 8.04
CA HIS A 212 14.83 -3.71 7.31
C HIS A 212 16.02 -2.79 7.07
N PHE A 213 15.79 -1.50 6.73
CA PHE A 213 16.86 -0.51 6.64
C PHE A 213 17.61 -0.36 7.97
N THR A 214 16.87 -0.24 9.07
CA THR A 214 17.45 -0.14 10.41
C THR A 214 18.28 -1.36 10.77
N ALA A 215 17.75 -2.56 10.52
CA ALA A 215 18.48 -3.80 10.79
C ALA A 215 19.76 -3.95 9.96
N ALA A 216 19.78 -3.36 8.76
CA ALA A 216 20.97 -3.29 7.91
C ALA A 216 21.88 -2.08 8.21
N ASN A 217 21.58 -1.29 9.25
CA ASN A 217 22.30 -0.09 9.65
C ASN A 217 22.26 1.05 8.60
N PHE A 218 21.22 1.12 7.78
CA PHE A 218 21.00 2.24 6.86
C PHE A 218 20.08 3.30 7.47
N ASP A 219 20.21 4.53 7.02
CA ASP A 219 19.41 5.68 7.44
C ASP A 219 18.14 5.80 6.58
N ALA A 220 17.01 5.36 7.12
CA ALA A 220 15.73 5.39 6.44
C ALA A 220 15.16 6.83 6.31
N VAL A 221 15.43 7.70 7.28
CA VAL A 221 14.97 9.10 7.24
C VAL A 221 15.66 9.84 6.12
N LYS A 222 16.98 9.76 6.05
CA LYS A 222 17.78 10.37 4.98
C LYS A 222 17.37 9.85 3.62
N PHE A 223 17.22 8.53 3.46
CA PHE A 223 16.79 7.95 2.19
C PHE A 223 15.41 8.46 1.76
N LEU A 224 14.46 8.54 2.70
CA LEU A 224 13.12 9.06 2.43
C LEU A 224 13.16 10.54 2.02
N GLU A 225 13.93 11.38 2.71
CA GLU A 225 14.10 12.81 2.35
C GLU A 225 14.66 12.99 0.94
N GLU A 226 15.66 12.20 0.57
CA GLU A 226 16.33 12.29 -0.73
C GLU A 226 15.46 11.74 -1.88
N HIS A 227 14.58 10.76 -1.61
CA HIS A 227 13.89 9.98 -2.64
C HIS A 227 12.36 9.95 -2.53
N HIS A 228 11.74 10.75 -1.64
CA HIS A 228 10.30 10.73 -1.35
C HIS A 228 9.41 10.71 -2.60
N ALA A 229 9.78 11.46 -3.66
CA ALA A 229 9.03 11.51 -4.92
C ALA A 229 8.96 10.16 -5.67
N ARG A 230 9.78 9.19 -5.28
CA ARG A 230 9.87 7.85 -5.86
C ARG A 230 9.55 6.76 -4.82
N VAL A 231 9.21 7.13 -3.58
CA VAL A 231 8.71 6.21 -2.57
C VAL A 231 7.20 6.15 -2.70
N HIS A 232 6.67 4.98 -3.07
CA HIS A 232 5.24 4.78 -3.31
C HIS A 232 4.50 4.17 -2.11
N ALA A 233 5.23 3.57 -1.18
CA ALA A 233 4.72 3.04 0.08
C ALA A 233 5.83 2.95 1.13
N LEU A 234 5.44 2.94 2.40
CA LEU A 234 6.32 2.57 3.51
C LEU A 234 5.83 1.28 4.15
N HIS A 235 6.77 0.40 4.51
CA HIS A 235 6.51 -0.61 5.53
C HIS A 235 7.00 -0.07 6.88
N VAL A 236 6.03 0.23 7.73
CA VAL A 236 6.28 0.65 9.12
C VAL A 236 6.48 -0.59 9.94
N LYS A 237 7.72 -1.01 9.98
CA LYS A 237 8.23 -2.17 10.70
C LYS A 237 9.25 -1.70 11.72
N ASP A 238 9.30 -2.30 12.89
CA ASP A 238 10.32 -2.01 13.89
C ASP A 238 11.24 -3.22 14.08
N ARG A 239 12.53 -2.95 14.10
CA ARG A 239 13.58 -3.95 14.25
C ARG A 239 14.76 -3.36 15.03
N LYS A 240 15.52 -4.25 15.64
CA LYS A 240 16.83 -3.92 16.22
C LYS A 240 17.89 -3.79 15.11
N LYS A 241 18.85 -2.89 15.31
CA LYS A 241 20.06 -2.77 14.48
C LYS A 241 20.86 -4.06 14.42
N ASP A 242 21.89 -4.10 13.58
CA ASP A 242 22.84 -5.23 13.47
C ASP A 242 22.16 -6.57 13.17
N GLN A 243 21.20 -6.55 12.21
CA GLN A 243 20.38 -7.71 11.84
C GLN A 243 19.55 -8.27 13.01
N GLY A 244 19.24 -7.44 14.01
CA GLY A 244 18.47 -7.83 15.17
C GLY A 244 17.00 -8.15 14.87
N ASP A 245 16.30 -8.63 15.89
CA ASP A 245 14.93 -9.15 15.76
C ASP A 245 13.90 -8.10 15.38
N GLY A 246 12.80 -8.56 14.75
CA GLY A 246 11.57 -7.80 14.61
C GLY A 246 10.92 -7.55 15.95
N MET A 247 10.48 -6.32 16.19
CA MET A 247 9.92 -5.87 17.47
C MET A 247 8.53 -5.27 17.25
N PRO A 248 7.66 -5.28 18.27
CA PRO A 248 6.48 -4.42 18.29
C PRO A 248 6.88 -2.96 18.09
N LEU A 249 6.02 -2.19 17.40
CA LEU A 249 6.31 -0.78 17.10
C LEU A 249 6.63 0.03 18.37
N GLY A 250 7.76 0.71 18.35
CA GLY A 250 8.28 1.51 19.46
C GLY A 250 9.18 0.75 20.44
N GLN A 251 9.49 -0.52 20.16
CA GLN A 251 10.39 -1.34 20.99
C GLN A 251 11.71 -1.69 20.29
N GLY A 252 11.80 -1.38 18.99
CA GLY A 252 12.99 -1.53 18.19
C GLY A 252 13.88 -0.28 18.16
N ASP A 253 14.61 -0.15 17.08
CA ASP A 253 15.54 0.96 16.83
C ASP A 253 15.17 1.71 15.51
N ALA A 254 14.07 1.31 14.84
CA ALA A 254 13.63 1.97 13.62
C ALA A 254 13.11 3.40 13.91
N PRO A 255 13.40 4.38 13.05
CA PRO A 255 13.01 5.79 13.25
C PRO A 255 11.53 6.02 12.90
N VAL A 256 10.63 5.24 13.51
CA VAL A 256 9.18 5.27 13.21
C VAL A 256 8.59 6.66 13.44
N THR A 257 9.00 7.31 14.54
CA THR A 257 8.51 8.64 14.91
C THR A 257 8.91 9.68 13.88
N GLU A 258 10.18 9.71 13.51
CA GLU A 258 10.76 10.66 12.57
C GLU A 258 10.14 10.50 11.19
N VAL A 259 10.02 9.27 10.73
CA VAL A 259 9.44 8.95 9.42
C VAL A 259 7.97 9.35 9.35
N LEU A 260 7.15 9.00 10.32
CA LEU A 260 5.73 9.36 10.32
C LEU A 260 5.51 10.87 10.42
N ARG A 261 6.29 11.57 11.26
CA ARG A 261 6.26 13.03 11.34
C ARG A 261 6.68 13.68 10.03
N LEU A 262 7.69 13.14 9.38
CA LEU A 262 8.13 13.64 8.07
C LEU A 262 7.02 13.55 7.03
N LEU A 263 6.27 12.44 6.97
CA LEU A 263 5.09 12.34 6.09
C LEU A 263 4.05 13.43 6.41
N ARG A 264 3.72 13.60 7.69
CA ARG A 264 2.75 14.61 8.15
C ARG A 264 3.21 16.03 7.83
N ASP A 265 4.42 16.38 8.25
CA ASP A 265 4.91 17.76 8.22
C ASP A 265 5.22 18.24 6.79
N ARG A 266 5.58 17.32 5.91
CA ARG A 266 5.81 17.56 4.47
C ARG A 266 4.55 17.34 3.63
N ASN A 267 3.47 16.85 4.23
CA ASN A 267 2.24 16.47 3.51
C ASN A 267 2.51 15.54 2.32
N TRP A 268 3.39 14.54 2.50
CA TRP A 268 3.67 13.55 1.47
C TRP A 268 2.58 12.47 1.45
N ASP A 269 1.96 12.29 0.30
CA ASP A 269 0.89 11.29 0.10
C ASP A 269 1.47 9.88 -0.12
N ILE A 270 2.22 9.39 0.86
CA ILE A 270 2.82 8.06 0.87
C ILE A 270 2.08 7.21 1.91
N PRO A 271 1.41 6.11 1.53
CA PRO A 271 0.74 5.24 2.50
C PRO A 271 1.78 4.52 3.37
N ALA A 272 1.49 4.46 4.66
CA ALA A 272 2.33 3.82 5.68
C ALA A 272 1.65 2.51 6.15
N HIS A 273 2.18 1.38 5.72
CA HIS A 273 1.63 0.05 6.02
C HIS A 273 2.36 -0.58 7.19
N ILE A 274 1.63 -0.89 8.26
CA ILE A 274 2.16 -1.67 9.37
C ILE A 274 2.52 -3.06 8.86
N GLU A 275 3.74 -3.48 9.15
CA GLU A 275 4.22 -4.82 8.85
C GLU A 275 5.06 -5.38 9.99
N PHE A 276 4.94 -6.69 10.22
CA PHE A 276 5.82 -7.44 11.12
C PHE A 276 6.01 -8.87 10.60
N ASP A 277 7.20 -9.41 10.79
CA ASP A 277 7.60 -10.74 10.36
C ASP A 277 7.60 -11.79 11.49
N TYR A 278 7.61 -11.34 12.75
CA TYR A 278 7.37 -12.24 13.89
C TYR A 278 5.91 -12.75 13.93
N ARG A 279 5.62 -13.68 14.82
CA ARG A 279 4.30 -14.31 14.94
C ARG A 279 3.68 -14.00 16.29
N PRO A 280 2.89 -12.92 16.39
CA PRO A 280 2.13 -12.64 17.60
C PRO A 280 0.99 -13.66 17.78
N ALA A 281 0.51 -13.81 18.99
CA ALA A 281 -0.62 -14.70 19.31
C ALA A 281 -1.91 -14.27 18.56
N ASP A 282 -2.14 -12.97 18.44
CA ASP A 282 -3.23 -12.39 17.63
C ASP A 282 -2.71 -11.27 16.74
N PRO A 283 -2.55 -11.53 15.43
CA PRO A 283 -2.09 -10.53 14.48
C PRO A 283 -3.02 -9.30 14.33
N ALA A 284 -4.32 -9.45 14.57
CA ALA A 284 -5.24 -8.31 14.48
C ALA A 284 -5.10 -7.40 15.70
N ALA A 285 -4.94 -7.95 16.88
CA ALA A 285 -4.64 -7.18 18.09
C ALA A 285 -3.28 -6.47 17.99
N GLU A 286 -2.26 -7.14 17.45
CA GLU A 286 -0.94 -6.56 17.20
C GLU A 286 -1.01 -5.40 16.21
N ALA A 287 -1.73 -5.57 15.09
CA ALA A 287 -1.94 -4.50 14.12
C ALA A 287 -2.71 -3.31 14.73
N ALA A 288 -3.71 -3.57 15.58
CA ALA A 288 -4.45 -2.53 16.30
C ALA A 288 -3.54 -1.76 17.27
N ALA A 289 -2.67 -2.43 17.99
CA ALA A 289 -1.68 -1.81 18.87
C ALA A 289 -0.70 -0.94 18.07
N GLY A 290 -0.21 -1.46 16.94
CA GLY A 290 0.63 -0.71 16.00
C GLY A 290 -0.07 0.54 15.46
N TYR A 291 -1.34 0.43 15.04
CA TYR A 291 -2.13 1.59 14.61
C TYR A 291 -2.30 2.62 15.73
N ALA A 292 -2.62 2.18 16.94
CA ALA A 292 -2.74 3.07 18.08
C ALA A 292 -1.41 3.79 18.39
N TYR A 293 -0.28 3.11 18.22
CA TYR A 293 1.05 3.71 18.35
C TYR A 293 1.29 4.78 17.29
N CYS A 294 1.10 4.47 16.00
CA CYS A 294 1.26 5.43 14.90
C CYS A 294 0.36 6.66 15.10
N ARG A 295 -0.89 6.45 15.50
CA ARG A 295 -1.85 7.53 15.76
C ARG A 295 -1.35 8.48 16.83
N ARG A 296 -0.88 7.96 17.98
CA ARG A 296 -0.33 8.80 19.07
C ARG A 296 0.84 9.65 18.58
N LEU A 297 1.73 9.09 17.75
CA LEU A 297 2.89 9.82 17.21
C LEU A 297 2.48 10.97 16.29
N LEU A 298 1.45 10.75 15.46
CA LEU A 298 0.96 11.73 14.49
C LEU A 298 0.09 12.82 15.14
N GLU A 299 -0.64 12.49 16.22
CA GLU A 299 -1.46 13.42 16.98
C GLU A 299 -0.63 14.27 17.98
N ALA A 300 0.55 13.80 18.35
CA ALA A 300 1.46 14.56 19.21
C ALA A 300 1.99 15.80 18.47
N ARG A 301 1.98 16.96 19.17
CA ARG A 301 2.49 18.23 18.66
C ARG A 301 4.01 18.28 18.68
#